data_14b33ff5ca60e026aead0041435d4bae
#
_entry.id   14b33ff5ca60e026aead0041435d4bae
#
_cell.length_a   1.000
_cell.length_b   1.000
_cell.length_c   1.000
_cell.angle_alpha   90.00
_cell.angle_beta   90.00
_cell.angle_gamma   90.00
#
_symmetry.space_group_name_H-M   'P 1'
#
loop_
_entity.id
_entity.type
_entity.pdbx_description
1 polymer ?
#
loop_
_entity_poly.entity_id
_entity_poly.type
_entity_poly.pdbx_seq_one_letter_code
_entity_poly.pdbx_strand_id
1 'polypeptide(L)'
;MPRTFPSDEASPRGPSAATTFHRFRTQVLAGVQDPQLRRFGFFALAAGAGLIPLMGGAAKAALQAAPTDGADNTLMLFGSALVLLMTPGLAFFYGGFTRSKNVLNTMMMSFFSMGLIGVLWVVIGYSLAFDTGFKSPFIGGLGAMWLNNVGGPLGDAPLAPGFPISATSFALFQGMFAIITPALISGALVERISFKAWFWFCLFWSLLVYSPMAHMVWGGGFLGAAEGMMGAIDFAGGTVVHIASGVAALVAAAILGPRTTWPNSKKPPHNVPFILLGAGLLWFGWFGFNGASMFASKTAGLPFLTTTTAASAGMLTWCLIEWFKDGKPTAVGAATGAVAGLVGITPAAGFVYMGPAIAIGALASAACLIAVRIKAAIQFDDSLDTFMVHGVGGTTGALLTGIFASKALVPADYFPAAAKVLESGGNLGLFFTQLKAVLFTYGFVAIATAIILWIIGAAVGLRVSPEEEERGLDFVAHGEEAYDPMTN
;
A
#
# COMPACT_ATOMS: atom_id res chain seq x y z
N MET A 1 -37.74 -26.70 62.89
CA MET A 1 -38.58 -26.64 61.68
C MET A 1 -37.63 -26.66 60.47
N PRO A 2 -37.59 -27.70 59.62
CA PRO A 2 -36.72 -27.79 58.48
C PRO A 2 -37.38 -27.11 57.29
N ARG A 3 -36.57 -26.27 56.55
CA ARG A 3 -36.98 -25.66 55.30
C ARG A 3 -36.88 -26.68 54.17
N THR A 4 -37.96 -26.88 53.48
CA THR A 4 -38.08 -27.67 52.26
C THR A 4 -37.53 -26.89 51.07
N PHE A 5 -36.65 -27.49 50.29
CA PHE A 5 -36.20 -26.98 48.99
C PHE A 5 -37.20 -27.39 47.90
N PRO A 6 -37.49 -26.52 46.91
CA PRO A 6 -38.29 -26.91 45.77
C PRO A 6 -37.46 -27.76 44.80
N SER A 7 -38.13 -28.76 44.24
CA SER A 7 -37.63 -29.73 43.27
C SER A 7 -37.25 -29.15 41.92
N ASP A 8 -36.21 -29.72 41.31
CA ASP A 8 -35.68 -29.53 40.00
C ASP A 8 -36.70 -29.29 38.88
N GLU A 9 -36.72 -28.12 38.30
CA GLU A 9 -37.23 -27.89 36.94
C GLU A 9 -36.15 -28.30 35.92
N ALA A 10 -36.50 -29.28 35.08
CA ALA A 10 -35.66 -29.81 34.03
C ALA A 10 -35.33 -28.71 32.99
N SER A 11 -34.05 -28.32 32.87
CA SER A 11 -33.50 -27.49 31.81
C SER A 11 -33.82 -28.11 30.44
N PRO A 12 -34.24 -27.32 29.43
CA PRO A 12 -34.49 -27.84 28.08
C PRO A 12 -33.18 -28.33 27.47
N ARG A 13 -33.11 -29.62 27.17
CA ARG A 13 -31.96 -30.22 26.45
C ARG A 13 -31.84 -29.55 25.08
N GLY A 14 -30.72 -28.90 24.82
CA GLY A 14 -30.39 -28.38 23.51
C GLY A 14 -30.40 -29.47 22.42
N PRO A 15 -30.52 -29.09 21.15
CA PRO A 15 -30.62 -30.04 20.04
C PRO A 15 -29.46 -31.02 20.03
N SER A 16 -29.73 -32.31 19.83
CA SER A 16 -28.70 -33.36 19.80
C SER A 16 -27.72 -33.12 18.65
N ALA A 17 -26.46 -33.57 18.80
CA ALA A 17 -25.42 -33.46 17.77
C ALA A 17 -25.88 -33.99 16.39
N ALA A 18 -26.77 -35.02 16.39
CA ALA A 18 -27.38 -35.56 15.17
C ALA A 18 -28.31 -34.54 14.48
N THR A 19 -29.07 -33.76 15.26
CA THR A 19 -29.97 -32.71 14.72
C THR A 19 -29.19 -31.53 14.16
N THR A 20 -28.07 -31.16 14.80
CA THR A 20 -27.16 -30.11 14.34
C THR A 20 -26.46 -30.54 13.05
N PHE A 21 -25.97 -31.77 12.95
CA PHE A 21 -25.34 -32.32 11.76
C PHE A 21 -26.33 -32.43 10.57
N HIS A 22 -27.57 -32.84 10.85
CA HIS A 22 -28.61 -32.90 9.80
C HIS A 22 -28.96 -31.49 9.25
N ARG A 23 -29.07 -30.48 10.13
CA ARG A 23 -29.27 -29.06 9.72
C ARG A 23 -28.09 -28.55 8.91
N PHE A 24 -26.87 -28.81 9.35
CA PHE A 24 -25.67 -28.43 8.62
C PHE A 24 -25.61 -29.06 7.22
N ARG A 25 -25.87 -30.39 7.12
CA ARG A 25 -25.93 -31.10 5.83
C ARG A 25 -27.01 -30.55 4.91
N THR A 26 -28.18 -30.21 5.43
CA THR A 26 -29.29 -29.64 4.66
C THR A 26 -28.96 -28.23 4.17
N GLN A 27 -28.28 -27.39 4.97
CA GLN A 27 -27.83 -26.06 4.59
C GLN A 27 -26.71 -26.12 3.53
N VAL A 28 -25.78 -27.06 3.67
CA VAL A 28 -24.71 -27.24 2.65
C VAL A 28 -25.30 -27.72 1.33
N LEU A 29 -26.26 -28.67 1.35
CA LEU A 29 -26.92 -29.15 0.13
C LEU A 29 -27.83 -28.08 -0.52
N ALA A 30 -28.49 -27.24 0.27
CA ALA A 30 -29.25 -26.10 -0.23
C ALA A 30 -28.33 -25.03 -0.88
N GLY A 31 -27.17 -24.78 -0.27
CA GLY A 31 -26.15 -23.89 -0.84
C GLY A 31 -25.60 -24.39 -2.18
N VAL A 32 -25.40 -25.69 -2.35
CA VAL A 32 -24.96 -26.31 -3.63
C VAL A 32 -26.02 -26.21 -4.71
N GLN A 33 -27.29 -26.03 -4.38
CA GLN A 33 -28.38 -25.86 -5.33
C GLN A 33 -28.67 -24.39 -5.68
N ASP A 34 -28.06 -23.43 -4.99
CA ASP A 34 -28.18 -22.00 -5.30
C ASP A 34 -27.62 -21.70 -6.70
N PRO A 35 -28.43 -21.13 -7.61
CA PRO A 35 -27.99 -20.80 -8.97
C PRO A 35 -26.83 -19.78 -8.99
N GLN A 36 -26.71 -18.93 -7.97
CA GLN A 36 -25.62 -17.96 -7.86
C GLN A 36 -24.32 -18.65 -7.43
N LEU A 37 -24.36 -19.55 -6.47
CA LEU A 37 -23.20 -20.36 -6.05
C LEU A 37 -22.75 -21.35 -7.14
N ARG A 38 -23.66 -21.89 -7.93
CA ARG A 38 -23.32 -22.69 -9.13
C ARG A 38 -22.59 -21.88 -10.19
N ARG A 39 -23.00 -20.62 -10.43
CA ARG A 39 -22.30 -19.71 -11.37
C ARG A 39 -20.92 -19.35 -10.82
N PHE A 40 -20.79 -19.09 -9.53
CA PHE A 40 -19.48 -18.84 -8.89
C PHE A 40 -18.58 -20.08 -8.91
N GLY A 41 -19.10 -21.26 -8.60
CA GLY A 41 -18.38 -22.53 -8.67
C GLY A 41 -17.93 -22.88 -10.11
N PHE A 42 -18.75 -22.56 -11.11
CA PHE A 42 -18.39 -22.74 -12.52
C PHE A 42 -17.31 -21.76 -12.95
N PHE A 43 -17.37 -20.49 -12.51
CA PHE A 43 -16.30 -19.51 -12.76
C PHE A 43 -15.00 -19.87 -12.05
N ALA A 44 -15.05 -20.37 -10.81
CA ALA A 44 -13.86 -20.82 -10.07
C ALA A 44 -13.25 -22.09 -10.70
N LEU A 45 -14.08 -23.04 -11.15
CA LEU A 45 -13.64 -24.25 -11.87
C LEU A 45 -13.15 -23.92 -13.29
N ALA A 46 -13.79 -23.01 -14.00
CA ALA A 46 -13.36 -22.56 -15.33
C ALA A 46 -12.06 -21.75 -15.25
N ALA A 47 -11.89 -20.91 -14.23
CA ALA A 47 -10.63 -20.24 -13.94
C ALA A 47 -9.54 -21.23 -13.55
N GLY A 48 -9.85 -22.24 -12.70
CA GLY A 48 -8.93 -23.30 -12.32
C GLY A 48 -8.56 -24.23 -13.49
N ALA A 49 -9.53 -24.63 -14.31
CA ALA A 49 -9.31 -25.52 -15.46
C ALA A 49 -8.63 -24.81 -16.65
N GLY A 50 -8.83 -23.51 -16.82
CA GLY A 50 -8.10 -22.70 -17.81
C GLY A 50 -6.65 -22.43 -17.43
N LEU A 51 -6.25 -22.70 -16.18
CA LEU A 51 -4.90 -22.48 -15.66
C LEU A 51 -3.98 -23.73 -15.77
N ILE A 52 -4.53 -24.92 -15.95
CA ILE A 52 -3.76 -26.18 -15.99
C ILE A 52 -2.89 -26.36 -17.25
N PRO A 53 -3.23 -25.86 -18.46
CA PRO A 53 -2.38 -26.04 -19.65
C PRO A 53 -1.11 -25.17 -19.68
N LEU A 54 -0.96 -24.19 -18.77
CA LEU A 54 0.18 -23.26 -18.77
C LEU A 54 1.39 -23.75 -17.95
N MET A 55 1.30 -24.92 -17.30
CA MET A 55 2.39 -25.49 -16.48
C MET A 55 3.45 -26.25 -17.27
N GLY A 56 3.41 -26.27 -18.60
CA GLY A 56 4.30 -27.01 -19.48
C GLY A 56 5.31 -26.16 -20.23
N GLY A 57 5.86 -25.10 -19.62
CA GLY A 57 7.01 -24.39 -20.18
C GLY A 57 8.31 -25.19 -20.00
N ALA A 58 8.88 -25.68 -21.09
CA ALA A 58 10.16 -26.38 -21.07
C ALA A 58 11.22 -25.54 -20.32
N ALA A 59 11.82 -26.13 -19.28
CA ALA A 59 12.98 -25.59 -18.61
C ALA A 59 14.11 -25.40 -19.64
N LYS A 60 14.29 -24.16 -20.11
CA LYS A 60 15.50 -23.82 -20.86
C LYS A 60 16.67 -23.96 -19.91
N ALA A 61 17.73 -24.61 -20.43
CA ALA A 61 18.97 -24.91 -19.73
C ALA A 61 19.35 -23.74 -18.76
N ALA A 62 19.59 -24.10 -17.51
CA ALA A 62 20.16 -23.19 -16.53
C ALA A 62 21.46 -22.63 -17.10
N LEU A 63 21.46 -21.33 -17.45
CA LEU A 63 22.72 -20.61 -17.51
C LEU A 63 23.39 -20.85 -16.15
N GLN A 64 24.68 -21.16 -16.13
CA GLN A 64 25.48 -21.12 -14.91
C GLN A 64 25.41 -19.68 -14.39
N ALA A 65 24.42 -19.43 -13.52
CA ALA A 65 24.21 -18.15 -12.94
C ALA A 65 25.39 -17.86 -12.00
N ALA A 66 25.92 -16.66 -12.06
CA ALA A 66 26.81 -16.19 -11.02
C ALA A 66 26.11 -16.37 -9.66
N PRO A 67 26.82 -16.80 -8.60
CA PRO A 67 26.19 -17.05 -7.32
C PRO A 67 25.56 -15.75 -6.77
N THR A 68 24.32 -15.83 -6.29
CA THR A 68 23.66 -14.74 -5.58
C THR A 68 24.28 -14.56 -4.19
N ASP A 69 24.29 -13.32 -3.66
CA ASP A 69 24.78 -13.04 -2.31
C ASP A 69 23.74 -13.43 -1.26
N GLY A 70 24.12 -14.30 -0.32
CA GLY A 70 23.22 -14.79 0.73
C GLY A 70 22.78 -13.69 1.71
N ALA A 71 23.65 -12.72 2.03
CA ALA A 71 23.32 -11.63 2.95
C ALA A 71 22.34 -10.64 2.29
N ASP A 72 22.55 -10.34 1.01
CA ASP A 72 21.66 -9.46 0.24
C ASP A 72 20.27 -10.10 0.06
N ASN A 73 20.22 -11.40 -0.26
CA ASN A 73 18.95 -12.12 -0.33
C ASN A 73 18.24 -12.22 1.03
N THR A 74 18.97 -12.39 2.13
CA THR A 74 18.42 -12.36 3.48
C THR A 74 17.81 -10.99 3.78
N LEU A 75 18.50 -9.89 3.42
CA LEU A 75 17.96 -8.53 3.53
C LEU A 75 16.65 -8.38 2.75
N MET A 76 16.57 -8.90 1.52
CA MET A 76 15.36 -8.84 0.70
C MET A 76 14.20 -9.62 1.30
N LEU A 77 14.43 -10.84 1.78
CA LEU A 77 13.39 -11.68 2.40
C LEU A 77 12.89 -11.07 3.72
N PHE A 78 13.82 -10.61 4.57
CA PHE A 78 13.48 -9.91 5.81
C PHE A 78 12.72 -8.61 5.53
N GLY A 79 13.21 -7.81 4.57
CA GLY A 79 12.54 -6.61 4.13
C GLY A 79 11.13 -6.87 3.60
N SER A 80 10.94 -7.94 2.83
CA SER A 80 9.61 -8.36 2.34
C SER A 80 8.65 -8.63 3.50
N ALA A 81 9.08 -9.35 4.53
CA ALA A 81 8.27 -9.64 5.71
C ALA A 81 7.91 -8.34 6.47
N LEU A 82 8.86 -7.41 6.60
CA LEU A 82 8.62 -6.11 7.24
C LEU A 82 7.64 -5.25 6.45
N VAL A 83 7.75 -5.21 5.11
CA VAL A 83 6.80 -4.43 4.27
C VAL A 83 5.42 -5.08 4.26
N LEU A 84 5.32 -6.42 4.25
CA LEU A 84 4.02 -7.09 4.41
C LEU A 84 3.33 -6.68 5.71
N LEU A 85 4.07 -6.59 6.81
CA LEU A 85 3.55 -6.16 8.12
C LEU A 85 2.99 -4.72 8.09
N MET A 86 3.45 -3.87 7.16
CA MET A 86 2.91 -2.51 7.05
C MET A 86 1.44 -2.49 6.62
N THR A 87 0.97 -3.47 5.86
CA THR A 87 -0.43 -3.50 5.42
C THR A 87 -1.40 -3.75 6.59
N PRO A 88 -1.22 -4.74 7.49
CA PRO A 88 -1.99 -4.79 8.74
C PRO A 88 -1.70 -3.60 9.67
N GLY A 89 -0.49 -3.05 9.69
CA GLY A 89 -0.18 -1.80 10.41
C GLY A 89 -1.05 -0.63 9.92
N LEU A 90 -1.21 -0.50 8.61
CA LEU A 90 -2.11 0.46 7.97
C LEU A 90 -3.58 0.21 8.35
N ALA A 91 -4.00 -1.05 8.41
CA ALA A 91 -5.34 -1.42 8.83
C ALA A 91 -5.66 -0.92 10.25
N PHE A 92 -4.72 -1.07 11.20
CA PHE A 92 -4.85 -0.51 12.55
C PHE A 92 -4.82 1.02 12.54
N PHE A 93 -3.89 1.63 11.81
CA PHE A 93 -3.77 3.09 11.71
C PHE A 93 -5.06 3.71 11.20
N TYR A 94 -5.58 3.25 10.06
CA TYR A 94 -6.82 3.73 9.48
C TYR A 94 -8.06 3.34 10.28
N GLY A 95 -8.10 2.09 10.76
CA GLY A 95 -9.20 1.60 11.59
C GLY A 95 -9.39 2.41 12.86
N GLY A 96 -8.31 2.89 13.49
CA GLY A 96 -8.39 3.76 14.66
C GLY A 96 -9.05 5.12 14.41
N PHE A 97 -8.93 5.66 13.19
CA PHE A 97 -9.54 6.94 12.82
C PHE A 97 -11.04 6.85 12.52
N THR A 98 -11.50 5.73 11.95
CA THR A 98 -12.90 5.58 11.50
C THR A 98 -13.86 5.45 12.68
N ARG A 99 -15.17 5.57 12.42
CA ARG A 99 -16.19 5.30 13.44
C ARG A 99 -16.17 3.81 13.82
N SER A 100 -16.50 3.48 15.06
CA SER A 100 -16.47 2.12 15.60
C SER A 100 -17.25 1.08 14.76
N LYS A 101 -18.31 1.49 14.10
CA LYS A 101 -19.16 0.69 13.21
C LYS A 101 -18.64 0.54 11.78
N ASN A 102 -17.44 1.05 11.48
CA ASN A 102 -16.79 0.99 10.18
C ASN A 102 -15.36 0.45 10.28
N VAL A 103 -14.92 0.04 11.46
CA VAL A 103 -13.51 -0.34 11.68
C VAL A 103 -13.14 -1.63 10.97
N LEU A 104 -14.02 -2.67 11.01
CA LEU A 104 -13.76 -3.92 10.30
C LEU A 104 -13.74 -3.72 8.79
N ASN A 105 -14.70 -2.98 8.23
CA ASN A 105 -14.70 -2.68 6.80
C ASN A 105 -13.43 -1.93 6.38
N THR A 106 -12.98 -0.97 7.19
CA THR A 106 -11.74 -0.23 6.95
C THR A 106 -10.53 -1.16 6.97
N MET A 107 -10.42 -2.03 7.98
CA MET A 107 -9.35 -3.02 8.07
C MET A 107 -9.41 -4.03 6.92
N MET A 108 -10.61 -4.51 6.57
CA MET A 108 -10.82 -5.43 5.45
C MET A 108 -10.38 -4.84 4.12
N MET A 109 -10.53 -3.55 3.88
CA MET A 109 -10.02 -2.92 2.66
C MET A 109 -8.51 -3.12 2.50
N SER A 110 -7.74 -3.06 3.59
CA SER A 110 -6.29 -3.33 3.60
C SER A 110 -5.99 -4.83 3.51
N PHE A 111 -6.65 -5.67 4.32
CA PHE A 111 -6.43 -7.12 4.29
C PHE A 111 -6.81 -7.74 2.95
N PHE A 112 -7.90 -7.28 2.36
CA PHE A 112 -8.34 -7.76 1.06
C PHE A 112 -7.33 -7.43 -0.06
N SER A 113 -6.65 -6.28 0.01
CA SER A 113 -5.60 -5.95 -0.94
C SER A 113 -4.44 -6.95 -0.88
N MET A 114 -4.07 -7.47 0.31
CA MET A 114 -3.03 -8.50 0.42
C MET A 114 -3.40 -9.77 -0.37
N GLY A 115 -4.63 -10.24 -0.26
CA GLY A 115 -5.09 -11.42 -0.99
C GLY A 115 -5.20 -11.18 -2.49
N LEU A 116 -5.93 -10.15 -2.88
CA LEU A 116 -6.19 -9.85 -4.29
C LEU A 116 -4.90 -9.50 -5.05
N ILE A 117 -4.17 -8.51 -4.54
CA ILE A 117 -2.98 -8.01 -5.24
C ILE A 117 -1.83 -9.02 -5.18
N GLY A 118 -1.69 -9.76 -4.07
CA GLY A 118 -0.71 -10.83 -3.98
C GLY A 118 -0.86 -11.88 -5.09
N VAL A 119 -2.09 -12.29 -5.39
CA VAL A 119 -2.38 -13.18 -6.52
C VAL A 119 -2.15 -12.49 -7.86
N LEU A 120 -2.69 -11.29 -8.06
CA LEU A 120 -2.54 -10.54 -9.32
C LEU A 120 -1.07 -10.24 -9.64
N TRP A 121 -0.24 -9.99 -8.61
CA TRP A 121 1.19 -9.75 -8.79
C TRP A 121 1.89 -10.94 -9.42
N VAL A 122 1.65 -12.14 -8.91
CA VAL A 122 2.20 -13.38 -9.47
C VAL A 122 1.66 -13.65 -10.87
N VAL A 123 0.36 -13.47 -11.07
CA VAL A 123 -0.30 -13.79 -12.35
C VAL A 123 0.20 -12.89 -13.48
N ILE A 124 0.25 -11.58 -13.25
CA ILE A 124 0.52 -10.61 -14.34
C ILE A 124 1.21 -9.33 -13.86
N GLY A 125 0.98 -8.85 -12.64
CA GLY A 125 1.42 -7.55 -12.18
C GLY A 125 2.94 -7.38 -12.23
N TYR A 126 3.70 -8.40 -11.80
CA TYR A 126 5.17 -8.41 -11.92
C TYR A 126 5.61 -8.26 -13.38
N SER A 127 4.99 -8.99 -14.28
CA SER A 127 5.30 -8.92 -15.72
C SER A 127 5.10 -7.52 -16.29
N LEU A 128 3.96 -6.90 -15.99
CA LEU A 128 3.66 -5.52 -16.42
C LEU A 128 4.62 -4.48 -15.83
N ALA A 129 5.22 -4.75 -14.69
CA ALA A 129 6.17 -3.85 -14.04
C ALA A 129 7.62 -4.07 -14.49
N PHE A 130 8.08 -5.31 -14.65
CA PHE A 130 9.49 -5.65 -14.72
C PHE A 130 9.92 -6.52 -15.91
N ASP A 131 8.99 -6.98 -16.75
CA ASP A 131 9.37 -7.66 -17.99
C ASP A 131 9.86 -6.66 -19.04
N THR A 132 11.14 -6.72 -19.36
CA THR A 132 11.81 -5.86 -20.35
C THR A 132 11.78 -6.44 -21.77
N GLY A 133 11.17 -7.62 -21.98
CA GLY A 133 11.04 -8.24 -23.29
C GLY A 133 10.19 -7.40 -24.28
N PHE A 134 9.23 -6.67 -23.76
CA PHE A 134 8.46 -5.69 -24.52
C PHE A 134 9.05 -4.28 -24.31
N LYS A 135 9.70 -3.75 -25.33
CA LYS A 135 10.40 -2.46 -25.28
C LYS A 135 9.43 -1.28 -25.29
N SER A 136 8.64 -1.12 -24.24
CA SER A 136 7.79 0.06 -24.03
C SER A 136 8.36 0.93 -22.92
N PRO A 137 8.34 2.28 -23.05
CA PRO A 137 8.73 3.17 -21.96
C PRO A 137 7.67 3.31 -20.86
N PHE A 138 6.49 2.75 -21.04
CA PHE A 138 5.33 2.95 -20.13
C PHE A 138 4.87 1.71 -19.38
N ILE A 139 5.12 0.51 -19.91
CA ILE A 139 4.63 -0.75 -19.34
C ILE A 139 5.52 -1.92 -19.77
N GLY A 140 5.71 -2.88 -18.90
CA GLY A 140 6.41 -4.13 -19.20
C GLY A 140 5.59 -5.08 -20.08
N GLY A 141 6.24 -6.16 -20.53
CA GLY A 141 5.64 -7.19 -21.36
C GLY A 141 4.83 -8.23 -20.58
N LEU A 142 4.57 -9.36 -21.25
CA LEU A 142 3.84 -10.50 -20.68
C LEU A 142 4.74 -11.75 -20.51
N GLY A 143 6.04 -11.63 -20.76
CA GLY A 143 6.98 -12.75 -20.73
C GLY A 143 7.23 -13.33 -19.35
N ALA A 144 6.97 -12.58 -18.30
CA ALA A 144 7.10 -13.00 -16.90
C ALA A 144 5.75 -13.28 -16.21
N MET A 145 4.66 -13.46 -16.97
CA MET A 145 3.36 -13.87 -16.39
C MET A 145 3.52 -15.19 -15.62
N TRP A 146 2.84 -15.33 -14.50
CA TRP A 146 2.95 -16.47 -13.57
C TRP A 146 4.34 -16.62 -12.99
N LEU A 147 5.13 -15.56 -12.98
CA LEU A 147 6.58 -15.57 -12.67
C LEU A 147 7.37 -16.57 -13.53
N ASN A 148 6.88 -16.90 -14.72
CA ASN A 148 7.62 -17.71 -15.67
C ASN A 148 8.96 -17.05 -16.01
N ASN A 149 10.01 -17.84 -16.06
CA ASN A 149 11.40 -17.40 -16.28
C ASN A 149 11.96 -16.47 -15.19
N VAL A 150 11.28 -16.32 -14.05
CA VAL A 150 11.78 -15.58 -12.89
C VAL A 150 12.46 -16.54 -11.91
N GLY A 151 13.76 -16.35 -11.69
CA GLY A 151 14.53 -17.13 -10.73
C GLY A 151 14.98 -18.53 -11.18
N GLY A 152 14.70 -18.95 -12.41
CA GLY A 152 15.05 -20.29 -12.92
C GLY A 152 14.32 -21.43 -12.19
N PRO A 153 14.73 -22.70 -12.39
CA PRO A 153 14.00 -23.87 -11.86
C PRO A 153 13.99 -23.97 -10.33
N LEU A 154 15.02 -23.46 -9.67
CA LEU A 154 15.16 -23.49 -8.21
C LEU A 154 14.81 -22.13 -7.55
N GLY A 155 14.46 -21.11 -8.34
CA GLY A 155 14.11 -19.79 -7.83
C GLY A 155 15.30 -18.92 -7.38
N ASP A 156 16.53 -19.36 -7.60
CA ASP A 156 17.76 -18.73 -7.10
C ASP A 156 18.59 -18.02 -8.18
N ALA A 157 18.14 -18.04 -9.43
CA ALA A 157 18.84 -17.33 -10.50
C ALA A 157 18.84 -15.80 -10.23
N PRO A 158 19.96 -15.10 -10.53
CA PRO A 158 20.06 -13.67 -10.31
C PRO A 158 19.06 -12.89 -11.15
N LEU A 159 18.66 -11.71 -10.66
CA LEU A 159 17.72 -10.80 -11.34
C LEU A 159 18.23 -10.39 -12.73
N ALA A 160 19.54 -10.18 -12.85
CA ALA A 160 20.25 -9.91 -14.09
C ALA A 160 21.66 -10.52 -14.02
N PRO A 161 22.34 -10.75 -15.16
CA PRO A 161 23.72 -11.25 -15.17
C PRO A 161 24.63 -10.40 -14.27
N GLY A 162 25.25 -11.04 -13.28
CA GLY A 162 26.14 -10.39 -12.30
C GLY A 162 25.43 -9.62 -11.17
N PHE A 163 24.12 -9.59 -11.14
CA PHE A 163 23.38 -8.96 -10.04
C PHE A 163 23.27 -9.92 -8.85
N PRO A 164 23.58 -9.50 -7.61
CA PRO A 164 23.74 -10.42 -6.49
C PRO A 164 22.41 -10.89 -5.85
N ILE A 165 21.28 -10.32 -6.25
CA ILE A 165 19.96 -10.67 -5.71
C ILE A 165 19.25 -11.64 -6.65
N SER A 166 18.57 -12.65 -6.08
CA SER A 166 17.74 -13.57 -6.85
C SER A 166 16.49 -12.87 -7.38
N ALA A 167 16.07 -13.24 -8.58
CA ALA A 167 14.88 -12.68 -9.19
C ALA A 167 13.61 -12.97 -8.39
N THR A 168 13.53 -14.10 -7.68
CA THR A 168 12.39 -14.44 -6.82
C THR A 168 12.36 -13.60 -5.55
N SER A 169 13.51 -13.34 -4.90
CA SER A 169 13.57 -12.43 -3.74
C SER A 169 13.16 -11.01 -4.14
N PHE A 170 13.61 -10.54 -5.31
CA PHE A 170 13.21 -9.27 -5.87
C PHE A 170 11.71 -9.23 -6.18
N ALA A 171 11.17 -10.26 -6.85
CA ALA A 171 9.75 -10.32 -7.18
C ALA A 171 8.85 -10.33 -5.93
N LEU A 172 9.25 -11.06 -4.88
CA LEU A 172 8.56 -11.05 -3.59
C LEU A 172 8.58 -9.65 -2.98
N PHE A 173 9.75 -9.03 -2.89
CA PHE A 173 9.92 -7.70 -2.29
C PHE A 173 9.06 -6.64 -3.00
N GLN A 174 9.13 -6.58 -4.32
CA GLN A 174 8.34 -5.65 -5.13
C GLN A 174 6.83 -5.91 -5.03
N GLY A 175 6.44 -7.17 -4.82
CA GLY A 175 5.05 -7.54 -4.57
C GLY A 175 4.46 -6.90 -3.31
N MET A 176 5.27 -6.70 -2.28
CA MET A 176 4.82 -6.05 -1.04
C MET A 176 4.44 -4.59 -1.26
N PHE A 177 5.17 -3.89 -2.13
CA PHE A 177 4.84 -2.52 -2.55
C PHE A 177 3.56 -2.46 -3.38
N ALA A 178 3.40 -3.43 -4.29
CA ALA A 178 2.17 -3.57 -5.08
C ALA A 178 0.94 -3.75 -4.18
N ILE A 179 1.05 -4.52 -3.10
CA ILE A 179 -0.02 -4.80 -2.14
C ILE A 179 -0.42 -3.54 -1.35
N ILE A 180 0.56 -2.83 -0.77
CA ILE A 180 0.26 -1.72 0.12
C ILE A 180 -0.22 -0.47 -0.61
N THR A 181 0.24 -0.24 -1.85
CA THR A 181 -0.04 1.01 -2.55
C THR A 181 -1.53 1.28 -2.78
N PRO A 182 -2.34 0.35 -3.33
CA PRO A 182 -3.79 0.57 -3.39
C PRO A 182 -4.44 0.60 -2.01
N ALA A 183 -3.94 -0.15 -1.01
CA ALA A 183 -4.46 -0.10 0.35
C ALA A 183 -4.38 1.31 0.95
N LEU A 184 -3.34 2.10 0.65
CA LEU A 184 -3.23 3.50 1.08
C LEU A 184 -4.41 4.35 0.59
N ILE A 185 -4.90 4.13 -0.62
CA ILE A 185 -5.99 4.91 -1.22
C ILE A 185 -7.28 4.77 -0.40
N SER A 186 -7.47 3.64 0.26
CA SER A 186 -8.67 3.37 1.07
C SER A 186 -8.95 4.45 2.10
N GLY A 187 -7.90 5.05 2.67
CA GLY A 187 -8.03 6.08 3.69
C GLY A 187 -8.86 7.29 3.28
N ALA A 188 -8.85 7.63 1.99
CA ALA A 188 -9.69 8.71 1.46
C ALA A 188 -11.15 8.30 1.21
N LEU A 189 -11.46 6.99 1.18
CA LEU A 189 -12.72 6.41 0.71
C LEU A 189 -13.54 5.73 1.79
N VAL A 190 -12.93 5.48 2.97
CA VAL A 190 -13.58 4.81 4.09
C VAL A 190 -14.93 5.42 4.42
N GLU A 191 -15.78 4.59 5.01
CA GLU A 191 -17.13 4.92 5.47
C GLU A 191 -18.16 5.21 4.38
N ARG A 192 -17.81 5.19 3.07
CA ARG A 192 -18.77 5.49 1.98
C ARG A 192 -18.61 4.70 0.70
N ILE A 193 -17.43 4.14 0.38
CA ILE A 193 -17.28 3.29 -0.81
C ILE A 193 -17.91 1.92 -0.57
N SER A 194 -18.61 1.37 -1.57
CA SER A 194 -19.08 -0.01 -1.50
C SER A 194 -17.90 -1.00 -1.61
N PHE A 195 -17.92 -2.10 -0.84
CA PHE A 195 -16.84 -3.07 -0.87
C PHE A 195 -16.69 -3.73 -2.26
N LYS A 196 -17.80 -3.86 -3.00
CA LYS A 196 -17.80 -4.32 -4.39
C LYS A 196 -17.04 -3.36 -5.34
N ALA A 197 -17.23 -2.06 -5.18
CA ALA A 197 -16.48 -1.07 -5.94
C ALA A 197 -15.00 -1.07 -5.55
N TRP A 198 -14.68 -1.25 -4.26
CA TRP A 198 -13.31 -1.39 -3.77
C TRP A 198 -12.58 -2.58 -4.40
N PHE A 199 -13.24 -3.74 -4.51
CA PHE A 199 -12.70 -4.92 -5.21
C PHE A 199 -12.24 -4.59 -6.62
N TRP A 200 -13.16 -4.04 -7.45
CA TRP A 200 -12.85 -3.72 -8.84
C TRP A 200 -11.84 -2.60 -8.97
N PHE A 201 -11.88 -1.64 -8.05
CA PHE A 201 -10.90 -0.56 -7.99
C PHE A 201 -9.49 -1.10 -7.74
N CYS A 202 -9.28 -1.91 -6.73
CA CYS A 202 -7.98 -2.53 -6.44
C CYS A 202 -7.46 -3.32 -7.63
N LEU A 203 -8.31 -4.13 -8.26
CA LEU A 203 -7.94 -4.95 -9.43
C LEU A 203 -7.44 -4.08 -10.58
N PHE A 204 -8.26 -3.14 -11.05
CA PHE A 204 -7.91 -2.34 -12.22
C PHE A 204 -6.81 -1.32 -11.91
N TRP A 205 -6.84 -0.68 -10.76
CA TRP A 205 -5.84 0.32 -10.40
C TRP A 205 -4.45 -0.28 -10.24
N SER A 206 -4.34 -1.46 -9.62
CA SER A 206 -3.08 -2.19 -9.50
C SER A 206 -2.47 -2.53 -10.86
N LEU A 207 -3.27 -2.98 -11.83
CA LEU A 207 -2.78 -3.38 -13.15
C LEU A 207 -2.54 -2.20 -14.09
N LEU A 208 -3.41 -1.18 -14.05
CA LEU A 208 -3.41 -0.09 -15.03
C LEU A 208 -2.73 1.19 -14.54
N VAL A 209 -2.46 1.31 -13.24
CA VAL A 209 -1.78 2.47 -12.66
C VAL A 209 -0.51 2.06 -11.94
N TYR A 210 -0.60 1.17 -10.93
CA TYR A 210 0.57 0.80 -10.15
C TYR A 210 1.65 0.12 -10.97
N SER A 211 1.31 -0.95 -11.71
CA SER A 211 2.32 -1.70 -12.49
C SER A 211 2.98 -0.85 -13.57
N PRO A 212 2.26 -0.01 -14.35
CA PRO A 212 2.88 0.97 -15.24
C PRO A 212 3.76 1.99 -14.52
N MET A 213 3.36 2.52 -13.34
CA MET A 213 4.19 3.45 -12.58
C MET A 213 5.50 2.79 -12.11
N ALA A 214 5.42 1.55 -11.61
CA ALA A 214 6.60 0.78 -11.22
C ALA A 214 7.53 0.52 -12.42
N HIS A 215 6.96 0.22 -13.60
CA HIS A 215 7.74 0.07 -14.84
C HIS A 215 8.42 1.38 -15.24
N MET A 216 7.66 2.46 -15.28
CA MET A 216 8.18 3.77 -15.70
C MET A 216 9.33 4.27 -14.82
N VAL A 217 9.32 3.96 -13.52
CA VAL A 217 10.34 4.44 -12.57
C VAL A 217 11.47 3.43 -12.36
N TRP A 218 11.14 2.15 -12.18
CA TRP A 218 12.10 1.12 -11.76
C TRP A 218 12.33 0.02 -12.80
N GLY A 219 11.36 -0.21 -13.69
CA GLY A 219 11.43 -1.26 -14.72
C GLY A 219 12.17 -0.85 -16.00
N GLY A 220 12.91 0.25 -15.97
CA GLY A 220 13.65 0.76 -17.13
C GLY A 220 12.83 1.68 -18.05
N GLY A 221 11.67 2.14 -17.61
CA GLY A 221 10.77 2.98 -18.39
C GLY A 221 11.03 4.49 -18.28
N PHE A 222 10.09 5.25 -18.78
CA PHE A 222 10.18 6.68 -19.16
C PHE A 222 10.64 7.62 -18.05
N LEU A 223 10.24 7.43 -16.79
CA LEU A 223 10.55 8.34 -15.68
C LEU A 223 11.92 8.05 -15.04
N GLY A 224 12.38 6.79 -15.14
CA GLY A 224 13.52 6.30 -14.40
C GLY A 224 14.87 6.84 -14.83
N ALA A 225 15.92 6.38 -14.15
CA ALA A 225 17.31 6.79 -14.36
C ALA A 225 17.99 6.09 -15.54
N ALA A 226 17.33 5.16 -16.25
CA ALA A 226 17.90 4.47 -17.39
C ALA A 226 18.34 5.42 -18.52
N GLU A 227 19.32 5.01 -19.32
CA GLU A 227 19.86 5.84 -20.38
C GLU A 227 18.78 6.23 -21.40
N GLY A 228 18.74 7.51 -21.75
CA GLY A 228 17.72 8.06 -22.67
C GLY A 228 16.34 8.32 -22.05
N MET A 229 16.16 8.02 -20.77
CA MET A 229 14.94 8.30 -20.03
C MET A 229 15.01 9.66 -19.29
N MET A 230 13.97 10.02 -18.53
CA MET A 230 13.86 11.33 -17.86
C MET A 230 14.97 11.55 -16.82
N GLY A 231 15.45 10.51 -16.17
CA GLY A 231 16.50 10.59 -15.15
C GLY A 231 15.98 10.97 -13.75
N ALA A 232 14.71 10.73 -13.47
CA ALA A 232 14.20 10.94 -12.11
C ALA A 232 14.72 9.85 -11.15
N ILE A 233 14.93 10.27 -9.90
CA ILE A 233 15.38 9.40 -8.81
C ILE A 233 14.22 9.15 -7.85
N ASP A 234 13.88 7.88 -7.65
CA ASP A 234 12.94 7.44 -6.64
C ASP A 234 13.50 6.17 -5.98
N PHE A 235 14.08 6.34 -4.79
CA PHE A 235 14.81 5.27 -4.12
C PHE A 235 13.90 4.11 -3.70
N ALA A 236 12.76 4.41 -3.08
CA ALA A 236 11.89 3.38 -2.52
C ALA A 236 10.38 3.62 -2.73
N GLY A 237 9.95 4.58 -3.54
CA GLY A 237 8.55 4.73 -3.90
C GLY A 237 7.90 6.05 -3.49
N GLY A 238 8.68 7.12 -3.38
CA GLY A 238 8.11 8.45 -3.20
C GLY A 238 7.13 8.80 -4.31
N THR A 239 7.47 8.46 -5.55
CA THR A 239 6.63 8.66 -6.74
C THR A 239 5.67 7.50 -6.95
N VAL A 240 6.21 6.26 -7.01
CA VAL A 240 5.45 5.04 -7.36
C VAL A 240 4.38 4.70 -6.32
N VAL A 241 4.68 4.88 -5.04
CA VAL A 241 3.77 4.51 -3.95
C VAL A 241 3.03 5.74 -3.43
N HIS A 242 3.78 6.74 -2.93
CA HIS A 242 3.16 7.81 -2.14
C HIS A 242 2.46 8.86 -3.01
N ILE A 243 3.11 9.42 -4.02
CA ILE A 243 2.46 10.38 -4.91
C ILE A 243 1.31 9.70 -5.66
N ALA A 244 1.54 8.49 -6.19
CA ALA A 244 0.51 7.78 -6.95
C ALA A 244 -0.73 7.48 -6.08
N SER A 245 -0.55 6.89 -4.88
CA SER A 245 -1.69 6.63 -3.99
C SER A 245 -2.36 7.91 -3.50
N GLY A 246 -1.58 8.94 -3.18
CA GLY A 246 -2.11 10.23 -2.74
C GLY A 246 -2.98 10.91 -3.81
N VAL A 247 -2.49 11.00 -5.04
CA VAL A 247 -3.23 11.61 -6.16
C VAL A 247 -4.49 10.79 -6.49
N ALA A 248 -4.38 9.45 -6.49
CA ALA A 248 -5.55 8.58 -6.66
C ALA A 248 -6.59 8.81 -5.55
N ALA A 249 -6.15 8.96 -4.29
CA ALA A 249 -6.99 9.27 -3.15
C ALA A 249 -7.74 10.62 -3.33
N LEU A 250 -7.03 11.65 -3.76
CA LEU A 250 -7.61 12.97 -4.05
C LEU A 250 -8.73 12.88 -5.09
N VAL A 251 -8.45 12.26 -6.22
CA VAL A 251 -9.41 12.10 -7.32
C VAL A 251 -10.59 11.24 -6.90
N ALA A 252 -10.33 10.14 -6.22
CA ALA A 252 -11.38 9.23 -5.78
C ALA A 252 -12.28 9.88 -4.71
N ALA A 253 -11.72 10.63 -3.77
CA ALA A 253 -12.50 11.40 -2.80
C ALA A 253 -13.40 12.46 -3.47
N ALA A 254 -12.87 13.15 -4.50
CA ALA A 254 -13.64 14.13 -5.26
C ALA A 254 -14.81 13.50 -6.04
N ILE A 255 -14.59 12.32 -6.66
CA ILE A 255 -15.62 11.61 -7.44
C ILE A 255 -16.69 10.99 -6.52
N LEU A 256 -16.31 10.39 -5.39
CA LEU A 256 -17.26 9.82 -4.43
C LEU A 256 -18.10 10.89 -3.71
N GLY A 257 -17.56 12.10 -3.59
CA GLY A 257 -18.17 13.17 -2.79
C GLY A 257 -18.00 12.95 -1.29
N PRO A 258 -18.47 13.92 -0.47
CA PRO A 258 -18.31 13.87 0.98
C PRO A 258 -19.21 12.81 1.64
N ARG A 259 -18.81 12.34 2.83
CA ARG A 259 -19.63 11.46 3.70
C ARG A 259 -20.91 12.22 4.11
N THR A 260 -21.99 11.49 4.35
CA THR A 260 -23.28 12.09 4.79
C THR A 260 -23.15 12.92 6.05
N THR A 261 -22.20 12.60 6.92
CA THR A 261 -21.94 13.31 8.17
C THR A 261 -20.98 14.50 8.03
N TRP A 262 -20.36 14.72 6.89
CA TRP A 262 -19.40 15.77 6.63
C TRP A 262 -20.11 17.09 6.25
N PRO A 263 -19.64 18.26 6.68
CA PRO A 263 -18.53 18.54 7.61
C PRO A 263 -18.96 18.60 9.08
N ASN A 264 -20.21 18.29 9.39
CA ASN A 264 -20.83 18.55 10.70
C ASN A 264 -20.43 17.53 11.78
N SER A 265 -19.97 16.35 11.39
CA SER A 265 -19.51 15.34 12.35
C SER A 265 -18.04 15.54 12.72
N LYS A 266 -17.80 16.35 13.74
CA LYS A 266 -16.48 16.46 14.41
C LYS A 266 -16.27 15.34 15.44
N LYS A 267 -16.64 14.09 15.11
CA LYS A 267 -16.37 12.99 16.03
C LYS A 267 -14.88 12.70 16.07
N PRO A 268 -14.28 12.60 17.27
CA PRO A 268 -12.88 12.20 17.38
C PRO A 268 -12.69 10.78 16.83
N PRO A 269 -11.44 10.39 16.48
CA PRO A 269 -11.10 9.00 16.21
C PRO A 269 -11.62 8.08 17.31
N HIS A 270 -12.19 6.93 16.93
CA HIS A 270 -12.80 6.06 17.95
C HIS A 270 -11.74 5.35 18.81
N ASN A 271 -10.52 5.13 18.28
CA ASN A 271 -9.47 4.38 18.97
C ASN A 271 -8.07 4.94 18.69
N VAL A 272 -7.66 5.95 19.45
CA VAL A 272 -6.33 6.55 19.34
C VAL A 272 -5.19 5.55 19.64
N PRO A 273 -5.29 4.61 20.62
CA PRO A 273 -4.31 3.53 20.78
C PRO A 273 -4.08 2.70 19.50
N PHE A 274 -5.11 2.42 18.71
CA PHE A 274 -4.95 1.73 17.41
C PHE A 274 -4.17 2.58 16.41
N ILE A 275 -4.39 3.89 16.40
CA ILE A 275 -3.61 4.82 15.56
C ILE A 275 -2.13 4.76 15.93
N LEU A 276 -1.81 4.82 17.21
CA LEU A 276 -0.42 4.75 17.70
C LEU A 276 0.22 3.40 17.40
N LEU A 277 -0.50 2.30 17.63
CA LEU A 277 -0.04 0.94 17.29
C LEU A 277 0.22 0.82 15.79
N GLY A 278 -0.73 1.25 14.97
CA GLY A 278 -0.61 1.22 13.51
C GLY A 278 0.58 2.04 13.02
N ALA A 279 0.76 3.26 13.55
CA ALA A 279 1.91 4.09 13.22
C ALA A 279 3.24 3.44 13.62
N GLY A 280 3.29 2.78 14.79
CA GLY A 280 4.47 2.03 15.24
C GLY A 280 4.80 0.85 14.32
N LEU A 281 3.78 0.07 13.90
CA LEU A 281 3.94 -1.04 12.96
C LEU A 281 4.37 -0.54 11.57
N LEU A 282 3.82 0.59 11.11
CA LEU A 282 4.23 1.23 9.86
C LEU A 282 5.70 1.67 9.95
N TRP A 283 6.11 2.33 11.02
CA TRP A 283 7.51 2.74 11.21
C TRP A 283 8.46 1.53 11.22
N PHE A 284 8.10 0.50 11.99
CA PHE A 284 8.89 -0.74 12.03
C PHE A 284 9.02 -1.39 10.65
N GLY A 285 7.91 -1.48 9.91
CA GLY A 285 7.92 -2.02 8.54
C GLY A 285 8.72 -1.17 7.54
N TRP A 286 8.84 0.14 7.81
CA TRP A 286 9.60 1.05 6.94
C TRP A 286 11.10 0.79 6.96
N PHE A 287 11.61 0.12 7.96
CA PHE A 287 12.98 -0.41 7.92
C PHE A 287 13.16 -1.39 6.74
N GLY A 288 12.18 -2.24 6.49
CA GLY A 288 12.16 -3.07 5.30
C GLY A 288 11.91 -2.27 4.02
N PHE A 289 10.91 -1.38 4.06
CA PHE A 289 10.49 -0.58 2.92
C PHE A 289 11.65 0.23 2.31
N ASN A 290 12.35 1.00 3.12
CA ASN A 290 13.51 1.78 2.67
C ASN A 290 14.82 1.00 2.79
N GLY A 291 15.03 0.26 3.87
CA GLY A 291 16.30 -0.42 4.12
C GLY A 291 16.63 -1.51 3.11
N ALA A 292 15.65 -2.38 2.81
CA ALA A 292 15.86 -3.42 1.80
C ALA A 292 15.84 -2.88 0.36
N SER A 293 15.30 -1.69 0.11
CA SER A 293 15.41 -1.01 -1.19
C SER A 293 16.84 -0.62 -1.55
N MET A 294 17.78 -0.70 -0.61
CA MET A 294 19.22 -0.55 -0.90
C MET A 294 19.78 -1.76 -1.67
N PHE A 295 19.14 -2.91 -1.61
CA PHE A 295 19.55 -4.20 -2.20
C PHE A 295 20.89 -4.73 -1.64
N ALA A 296 21.80 -3.85 -1.24
CA ALA A 296 23.13 -4.16 -0.73
C ALA A 296 23.13 -4.19 0.80
N SER A 297 23.30 -5.35 1.40
CA SER A 297 23.33 -5.55 2.87
C SER A 297 24.42 -4.72 3.56
N LYS A 298 25.57 -4.57 2.90
CA LYS A 298 26.72 -3.79 3.41
C LYS A 298 26.43 -2.30 3.61
N THR A 299 25.49 -1.74 2.86
CA THR A 299 25.15 -0.30 2.90
C THR A 299 23.73 -0.03 3.39
N ALA A 300 22.94 -1.06 3.69
CA ALA A 300 21.56 -0.96 4.16
C ALA A 300 21.41 -0.16 5.48
N GLY A 301 22.45 -0.10 6.31
CA GLY A 301 22.45 0.72 7.52
C GLY A 301 22.15 2.21 7.28
N LEU A 302 22.54 2.75 6.11
CA LEU A 302 22.24 4.14 5.75
C LEU A 302 20.73 4.39 5.65
N PRO A 303 19.94 3.71 4.78
CA PRO A 303 18.51 3.96 4.70
C PRO A 303 17.74 3.58 5.96
N PHE A 304 18.20 2.63 6.79
CA PHE A 304 17.63 2.40 8.11
C PHE A 304 17.73 3.65 8.99
N LEU A 305 18.93 4.24 9.04
CA LEU A 305 19.20 5.40 9.90
C LEU A 305 18.52 6.67 9.39
N THR A 306 18.58 6.97 8.08
CA THR A 306 17.89 8.14 7.48
C THR A 306 16.37 8.05 7.65
N THR A 307 15.80 6.85 7.53
CA THR A 307 14.37 6.60 7.73
C THR A 307 13.94 6.95 9.15
N THR A 308 14.63 6.40 10.16
CA THR A 308 14.34 6.71 11.58
C THR A 308 14.56 8.18 11.88
N THR A 309 15.64 8.77 11.39
CA THR A 309 15.97 10.18 11.59
C THR A 309 14.87 11.09 11.04
N ALA A 310 14.39 10.84 9.83
CA ALA A 310 13.34 11.64 9.20
C ALA A 310 11.97 11.44 9.89
N ALA A 311 11.64 10.21 10.29
CA ALA A 311 10.42 9.95 11.06
C ALA A 311 10.41 10.69 12.40
N SER A 312 11.53 10.66 13.13
CA SER A 312 11.70 11.38 14.41
C SER A 312 11.60 12.90 14.20
N ALA A 313 12.27 13.43 13.16
CA ALA A 313 12.18 14.85 12.79
C ALA A 313 10.76 15.26 12.41
N GLY A 314 10.05 14.43 11.65
CA GLY A 314 8.66 14.68 11.25
C GLY A 314 7.71 14.67 12.45
N MET A 315 7.80 13.67 13.32
CA MET A 315 7.03 13.61 14.57
C MET A 315 7.26 14.85 15.44
N LEU A 316 8.53 15.17 15.68
CA LEU A 316 8.89 16.33 16.51
C LEU A 316 8.36 17.64 15.90
N THR A 317 8.51 17.83 14.58
CA THR A 317 8.04 19.03 13.88
C THR A 317 6.53 19.21 14.01
N TRP A 318 5.75 18.12 13.80
CA TRP A 318 4.30 18.18 13.95
C TRP A 318 3.90 18.55 15.37
N CYS A 319 4.44 17.84 16.36
CA CYS A 319 4.17 18.10 17.77
C CYS A 319 4.54 19.54 18.20
N LEU A 320 5.68 20.04 17.75
CA LEU A 320 6.09 21.42 18.07
C LEU A 320 5.15 22.46 17.44
N ILE A 321 4.75 22.28 16.18
CA ILE A 321 3.81 23.19 15.54
C ILE A 321 2.45 23.19 16.27
N GLU A 322 1.91 22.02 16.62
CA GLU A 322 0.69 21.93 17.45
C GLU A 322 0.88 22.61 18.81
N TRP A 323 2.01 22.34 19.48
CA TRP A 323 2.28 22.91 20.78
C TRP A 323 2.28 24.44 20.74
N PHE A 324 3.01 25.03 19.78
CA PHE A 324 3.09 26.49 19.67
C PHE A 324 1.79 27.15 19.16
N LYS A 325 1.04 26.48 18.26
CA LYS A 325 -0.17 27.07 17.69
C LYS A 325 -1.45 26.72 18.44
N ASP A 326 -1.55 25.47 18.90
CA ASP A 326 -2.78 24.89 19.46
C ASP A 326 -2.67 24.68 20.98
N GLY A 327 -1.51 24.99 21.57
CA GLY A 327 -1.23 24.95 23.00
C GLY A 327 -0.86 23.57 23.55
N LYS A 328 -1.01 22.48 22.78
CA LYS A 328 -0.67 21.11 23.17
C LYS A 328 -0.46 20.20 21.98
N PRO A 329 0.54 19.30 22.01
CA PRO A 329 0.68 18.25 21.01
C PRO A 329 -0.37 17.18 21.21
N THR A 330 -0.77 16.53 20.10
CA THR A 330 -1.73 15.41 20.12
C THR A 330 -1.06 14.10 19.81
N ALA A 331 -1.59 12.99 20.34
CA ALA A 331 -1.11 11.64 20.00
C ALA A 331 -1.33 11.32 18.50
N VAL A 332 -2.45 11.78 17.96
CA VAL A 332 -2.75 11.66 16.51
C VAL A 332 -1.76 12.46 15.68
N GLY A 333 -1.45 13.69 16.10
CA GLY A 333 -0.44 14.54 15.44
C GLY A 333 0.95 13.92 15.47
N ALA A 334 1.36 13.34 16.61
CA ALA A 334 2.63 12.64 16.74
C ALA A 334 2.72 11.45 15.76
N ALA A 335 1.68 10.60 15.69
CA ALA A 335 1.60 9.48 14.78
C ALA A 335 1.63 9.92 13.30
N THR A 336 0.82 10.91 12.95
CA THR A 336 0.73 11.44 11.59
C THR A 336 2.03 12.13 11.16
N GLY A 337 2.66 12.89 12.06
CA GLY A 337 3.95 13.54 11.82
C GLY A 337 5.10 12.54 11.58
N ALA A 338 5.09 11.41 12.32
CA ALA A 338 6.05 10.33 12.06
C ALA A 338 5.85 9.75 10.65
N VAL A 339 4.60 9.42 10.28
CA VAL A 339 4.29 8.88 8.95
C VAL A 339 4.64 9.89 7.85
N ALA A 340 4.37 11.19 8.05
CA ALA A 340 4.75 12.25 7.09
C ALA A 340 6.28 12.31 6.88
N GLY A 341 7.07 12.15 7.95
CA GLY A 341 8.53 12.06 7.86
C GLY A 341 9.00 10.82 7.11
N LEU A 342 8.36 9.66 7.36
CA LEU A 342 8.62 8.39 6.66
C LEU A 342 8.31 8.49 5.16
N VAL A 343 7.19 9.07 4.81
CA VAL A 343 6.78 9.33 3.42
C VAL A 343 7.78 10.26 2.74
N GLY A 344 8.14 11.38 3.40
CA GLY A 344 9.06 12.37 2.85
C GLY A 344 10.45 11.83 2.55
N ILE A 345 11.00 10.96 3.40
CA ILE A 345 12.34 10.40 3.21
C ILE A 345 12.38 9.28 2.17
N THR A 346 11.26 8.61 1.89
CA THR A 346 11.19 7.43 1.03
C THR A 346 11.89 7.59 -0.33
N PRO A 347 11.72 8.67 -1.11
CA PRO A 347 12.42 8.83 -2.39
C PRO A 347 13.92 9.10 -2.25
N ALA A 348 14.43 9.41 -1.05
CA ALA A 348 15.78 9.88 -0.79
C ALA A 348 16.61 8.96 0.10
N ALA A 349 16.00 8.05 0.84
CA ALA A 349 16.57 7.41 2.04
C ALA A 349 17.96 6.79 1.84
N GLY A 350 18.24 6.20 0.67
CA GLY A 350 19.55 5.60 0.36
C GLY A 350 20.58 6.56 -0.21
N PHE A 351 20.20 7.81 -0.50
CA PHE A 351 21.04 8.72 -1.27
C PHE A 351 21.29 10.07 -0.59
N VAL A 352 20.91 10.23 0.67
CA VAL A 352 21.12 11.47 1.44
C VAL A 352 21.84 11.24 2.76
N TYR A 353 22.55 12.26 3.23
CA TYR A 353 23.19 12.28 4.56
C TYR A 353 22.17 12.59 5.67
N MET A 354 22.60 12.47 6.93
CA MET A 354 21.72 12.64 8.12
C MET A 354 21.14 14.06 8.26
N GLY A 355 21.93 15.11 7.99
CA GLY A 355 21.44 16.50 8.01
C GLY A 355 20.27 16.72 7.03
N PRO A 356 20.44 16.40 5.73
CA PRO A 356 19.35 16.35 4.77
C PRO A 356 18.15 15.46 5.20
N ALA A 357 18.37 14.30 5.81
CA ALA A 357 17.28 13.44 6.27
C ALA A 357 16.41 14.13 7.36
N ILE A 358 17.04 14.86 8.30
CA ILE A 358 16.33 15.70 9.28
C ILE A 358 15.51 16.77 8.55
N ALA A 359 16.12 17.48 7.60
CA ALA A 359 15.45 18.55 6.86
C ALA A 359 14.25 18.01 6.06
N ILE A 360 14.42 16.89 5.34
CA ILE A 360 13.33 16.25 4.58
C ILE A 360 12.18 15.86 5.49
N GLY A 361 12.46 15.17 6.60
CA GLY A 361 11.43 14.75 7.56
C GLY A 361 10.66 15.93 8.15
N ALA A 362 11.38 16.97 8.57
CA ALA A 362 10.77 18.19 9.13
C ALA A 362 9.93 18.95 8.10
N LEU A 363 10.46 19.19 6.90
CA LEU A 363 9.76 19.94 5.84
C LEU A 363 8.56 19.18 5.29
N ALA A 364 8.68 17.87 5.09
CA ALA A 364 7.55 17.05 4.67
C ALA A 364 6.42 17.07 5.71
N SER A 365 6.74 16.91 6.98
CA SER A 365 5.77 16.97 8.07
C SER A 365 5.08 18.33 8.17
N ALA A 366 5.85 19.43 8.08
CA ALA A 366 5.28 20.78 8.09
C ALA A 366 4.35 21.01 6.88
N ALA A 367 4.76 20.58 5.66
CA ALA A 367 3.94 20.68 4.46
C ALA A 367 2.64 19.87 4.58
N CYS A 368 2.70 18.64 5.11
CA CYS A 368 1.52 17.80 5.35
C CYS A 368 0.57 18.46 6.36
N LEU A 369 1.07 18.99 7.48
CA LEU A 369 0.24 19.67 8.47
C LEU A 369 -0.47 20.91 7.88
N ILE A 370 0.25 21.69 7.07
CA ILE A 370 -0.35 22.84 6.37
C ILE A 370 -1.45 22.36 5.42
N ALA A 371 -1.19 21.29 4.65
CA ALA A 371 -2.17 20.72 3.73
C ALA A 371 -3.42 20.20 4.45
N VAL A 372 -3.28 19.53 5.59
CA VAL A 372 -4.39 19.09 6.44
C VAL A 372 -5.23 20.29 6.91
N ARG A 373 -4.60 21.38 7.32
CA ARG A 373 -5.30 22.60 7.72
C ARG A 373 -6.02 23.27 6.55
N ILE A 374 -5.40 23.31 5.36
CA ILE A 374 -6.05 23.82 4.14
C ILE A 374 -7.26 22.95 3.79
N LYS A 375 -7.11 21.62 3.80
CA LYS A 375 -8.21 20.67 3.55
C LYS A 375 -9.40 20.95 4.46
N ALA A 376 -9.15 21.15 5.75
CA ALA A 376 -10.20 21.48 6.72
C ALA A 376 -10.88 22.81 6.42
N ALA A 377 -10.12 23.83 5.98
CA ALA A 377 -10.66 25.15 5.64
C ALA A 377 -11.54 25.13 4.38
N ILE A 378 -11.16 24.36 3.35
CA ILE A 378 -11.97 24.21 2.12
C ILE A 378 -13.05 23.12 2.23
N GLN A 379 -13.16 22.46 3.38
CA GLN A 379 -14.13 21.41 3.67
C GLN A 379 -14.11 20.24 2.65
N PHE A 380 -12.92 19.86 2.18
CA PHE A 380 -12.75 18.69 1.30
C PHE A 380 -12.67 17.40 2.12
N ASP A 381 -13.48 16.38 1.79
CA ASP A 381 -13.54 15.13 2.54
C ASP A 381 -12.58 14.05 1.99
N ASP A 382 -11.29 14.27 2.13
CA ASP A 382 -10.27 13.20 2.17
C ASP A 382 -10.29 12.65 3.59
N SER A 383 -10.94 11.52 3.80
CA SER A 383 -11.41 11.09 5.13
C SER A 383 -10.30 10.94 6.17
N LEU A 384 -9.14 10.40 5.77
CA LEU A 384 -8.01 10.13 6.67
C LEU A 384 -6.72 10.85 6.21
N ASP A 385 -6.87 12.00 5.55
CA ASP A 385 -5.75 12.84 5.11
C ASP A 385 -4.77 12.14 4.15
N THR A 386 -5.25 11.20 3.34
CA THR A 386 -4.41 10.36 2.48
C THR A 386 -3.62 11.17 1.47
N PHE A 387 -4.26 12.09 0.73
CA PHE A 387 -3.55 12.98 -0.18
C PHE A 387 -2.64 13.93 0.58
N MET A 388 -3.09 14.45 1.73
CA MET A 388 -2.34 15.43 2.50
C MET A 388 -1.03 14.85 3.04
N VAL A 389 -1.01 13.55 3.39
CA VAL A 389 0.20 12.87 3.88
C VAL A 389 1.00 12.25 2.74
N HIS A 390 0.38 11.44 1.87
CA HIS A 390 1.12 10.71 0.84
C HIS A 390 1.38 11.55 -0.41
N GLY A 391 0.40 12.28 -0.92
CA GLY A 391 0.56 13.15 -2.08
C GLY A 391 1.50 14.32 -1.80
N VAL A 392 1.23 15.11 -0.75
CA VAL A 392 2.03 16.28 -0.39
C VAL A 392 3.38 15.87 0.20
N GLY A 393 3.41 14.90 1.12
CA GLY A 393 4.66 14.40 1.71
C GLY A 393 5.58 13.77 0.68
N GLY A 394 5.05 12.91 -0.21
CA GLY A 394 5.80 12.29 -1.30
C GLY A 394 6.34 13.33 -2.30
N THR A 395 5.53 14.34 -2.66
CA THR A 395 5.97 15.45 -3.51
C THR A 395 7.11 16.23 -2.87
N THR A 396 6.97 16.59 -1.60
CA THR A 396 8.02 17.30 -0.85
C THR A 396 9.31 16.48 -0.84
N GLY A 397 9.21 15.18 -0.53
CA GLY A 397 10.36 14.27 -0.52
C GLY A 397 11.03 14.14 -1.90
N ALA A 398 10.24 13.93 -2.96
CA ALA A 398 10.75 13.79 -4.32
C ALA A 398 11.52 15.06 -4.78
N LEU A 399 10.98 16.24 -4.52
CA LEU A 399 11.65 17.50 -4.86
C LEU A 399 12.93 17.70 -4.05
N LEU A 400 12.91 17.40 -2.76
CA LEU A 400 14.08 17.53 -1.89
C LEU A 400 15.15 16.47 -2.19
N THR A 401 14.77 15.30 -2.73
CA THR A 401 15.72 14.33 -3.29
C THR A 401 16.55 14.98 -4.40
N GLY A 402 15.92 15.75 -5.29
CA GLY A 402 16.60 16.48 -6.35
C GLY A 402 17.65 17.48 -5.86
N ILE A 403 17.49 17.98 -4.63
CA ILE A 403 18.44 18.96 -4.02
C ILE A 403 19.52 18.25 -3.21
N PHE A 404 19.17 17.22 -2.42
CA PHE A 404 20.03 16.69 -1.37
C PHE A 404 20.71 15.35 -1.71
N ALA A 405 20.34 14.68 -2.81
CA ALA A 405 20.96 13.42 -3.17
C ALA A 405 22.45 13.54 -3.44
N SER A 406 23.24 12.54 -3.02
CA SER A 406 24.70 12.53 -3.17
C SER A 406 25.18 11.26 -3.87
N LYS A 407 26.02 11.43 -4.91
CA LYS A 407 26.68 10.31 -5.62
C LYS A 407 27.50 9.44 -4.67
N ALA A 408 28.14 10.05 -3.67
CA ALA A 408 29.04 9.34 -2.75
C ALA A 408 28.33 8.25 -1.92
N LEU A 409 26.99 8.29 -1.86
CA LEU A 409 26.16 7.33 -1.11
C LEU A 409 25.55 6.24 -1.99
N VAL A 410 25.73 6.33 -3.33
CA VAL A 410 25.12 5.40 -4.29
C VAL A 410 26.04 4.21 -4.51
N PRO A 411 25.67 2.98 -4.14
CA PRO A 411 26.42 1.78 -4.50
C PRO A 411 26.23 1.50 -6.00
N ALA A 412 27.21 1.92 -6.80
CA ALA A 412 27.14 1.90 -8.26
C ALA A 412 26.92 0.49 -8.85
N ASP A 413 27.37 -0.55 -8.17
CA ASP A 413 27.17 -1.94 -8.58
C ASP A 413 25.70 -2.37 -8.54
N TYR A 414 24.89 -1.74 -7.65
CA TYR A 414 23.46 -1.99 -7.51
C TYR A 414 22.60 -0.96 -8.24
N PHE A 415 23.08 0.27 -8.36
CA PHE A 415 22.35 1.40 -8.95
C PHE A 415 23.18 2.14 -10.00
N PRO A 416 23.65 1.47 -11.06
CA PRO A 416 24.53 2.11 -12.04
C PRO A 416 23.89 3.30 -12.76
N ALA A 417 22.60 3.22 -13.05
CA ALA A 417 21.85 4.30 -13.68
C ALA A 417 21.70 5.50 -12.75
N ALA A 418 21.36 5.30 -11.49
CA ALA A 418 21.26 6.37 -10.50
C ALA A 418 22.64 7.01 -10.23
N ALA A 419 23.73 6.22 -10.18
CA ALA A 419 25.08 6.74 -10.03
C ALA A 419 25.47 7.68 -11.18
N LYS A 420 25.04 7.38 -12.42
CA LYS A 420 25.24 8.25 -13.60
C LYS A 420 24.42 9.54 -13.49
N VAL A 421 23.15 9.46 -13.14
CA VAL A 421 22.28 10.64 -12.94
C VAL A 421 22.83 11.55 -11.84
N LEU A 422 23.31 10.95 -10.74
CA LEU A 422 23.83 11.67 -9.57
C LEU A 422 25.32 12.05 -9.71
N GLU A 423 25.90 12.03 -10.90
CA GLU A 423 27.31 12.35 -11.09
C GLU A 423 27.69 13.73 -10.54
N SER A 424 26.82 14.71 -10.67
CA SER A 424 26.95 16.06 -10.10
C SER A 424 26.26 16.20 -8.72
N GLY A 425 25.75 15.12 -8.13
CA GLY A 425 24.94 15.16 -6.91
C GLY A 425 23.60 15.84 -7.12
N GLY A 426 22.92 16.16 -6.02
CA GLY A 426 21.70 16.96 -6.03
C GLY A 426 21.98 18.39 -6.49
N ASN A 427 21.14 18.91 -7.38
CA ASN A 427 21.28 20.24 -7.95
C ASN A 427 19.94 20.73 -8.54
N LEU A 428 19.90 21.99 -8.99
CA LEU A 428 18.68 22.56 -9.58
C LEU A 428 18.22 21.82 -10.85
N GLY A 429 19.13 21.27 -11.64
CA GLY A 429 18.79 20.47 -12.83
C GLY A 429 18.02 19.20 -12.42
N LEU A 430 18.53 18.49 -11.43
CA LEU A 430 17.84 17.30 -10.90
C LEU A 430 16.53 17.68 -10.20
N PHE A 431 16.48 18.81 -9.48
CA PHE A 431 15.22 19.31 -8.90
C PHE A 431 14.14 19.51 -9.97
N PHE A 432 14.47 20.14 -11.11
CA PHE A 432 13.52 20.31 -12.20
C PHE A 432 13.17 18.98 -12.89
N THR A 433 14.07 18.02 -12.92
CA THR A 433 13.79 16.66 -13.40
C THR A 433 12.77 15.96 -12.48
N GLN A 434 12.98 16.03 -11.16
CA GLN A 434 12.02 15.53 -10.18
C GLN A 434 10.66 16.23 -10.31
N LEU A 435 10.63 17.55 -10.49
CA LEU A 435 9.39 18.30 -10.69
C LEU A 435 8.62 17.82 -11.94
N LYS A 436 9.30 17.58 -13.05
CA LYS A 436 8.68 17.04 -14.27
C LYS A 436 8.09 15.64 -14.01
N ALA A 437 8.82 14.76 -13.32
CA ALA A 437 8.35 13.44 -12.96
C ALA A 437 7.12 13.48 -12.03
N VAL A 438 7.14 14.37 -11.04
CA VAL A 438 5.99 14.61 -10.16
C VAL A 438 4.77 15.08 -10.96
N LEU A 439 4.92 16.10 -11.82
CA LEU A 439 3.81 16.62 -12.62
C LEU A 439 3.24 15.58 -13.58
N PHE A 440 4.10 14.78 -14.22
CA PHE A 440 3.65 13.66 -15.05
C PHE A 440 2.85 12.64 -14.22
N THR A 441 3.35 12.26 -13.06
CA THR A 441 2.67 11.31 -12.15
C THR A 441 1.30 11.83 -11.73
N TYR A 442 1.18 13.11 -11.37
CA TYR A 442 -0.10 13.74 -11.06
C TYR A 442 -1.09 13.62 -12.23
N GLY A 443 -0.66 13.98 -13.44
CA GLY A 443 -1.50 13.91 -14.64
C GLY A 443 -1.92 12.48 -14.97
N PHE A 444 -0.96 11.56 -15.06
CA PHE A 444 -1.22 10.17 -15.41
C PHE A 444 -2.14 9.49 -14.40
N VAL A 445 -1.81 9.56 -13.12
CA VAL A 445 -2.58 8.91 -12.05
C VAL A 445 -3.97 9.51 -11.92
N ALA A 446 -4.10 10.84 -12.00
CA ALA A 446 -5.40 11.48 -11.90
C ALA A 446 -6.34 11.05 -13.04
N ILE A 447 -5.87 11.08 -14.28
CA ILE A 447 -6.67 10.70 -15.45
C ILE A 447 -7.03 9.22 -15.39
N ALA A 448 -6.06 8.34 -15.16
CA ALA A 448 -6.30 6.90 -15.12
C ALA A 448 -7.26 6.52 -13.98
N THR A 449 -7.08 7.10 -12.79
CA THR A 449 -7.97 6.86 -11.64
C THR A 449 -9.40 7.33 -11.92
N ALA A 450 -9.57 8.51 -12.54
CA ALA A 450 -10.88 9.02 -12.89
C ALA A 450 -11.60 8.11 -13.90
N ILE A 451 -10.90 7.63 -14.92
CA ILE A 451 -11.45 6.70 -15.92
C ILE A 451 -11.86 5.38 -15.26
N ILE A 452 -11.00 4.80 -14.42
CA ILE A 452 -11.29 3.55 -13.71
C ILE A 452 -12.54 3.70 -12.84
N LEU A 453 -12.63 4.77 -12.06
CA LEU A 453 -13.79 5.01 -11.19
C LEU A 453 -15.06 5.30 -11.99
N TRP A 454 -14.97 5.99 -13.11
CA TRP A 454 -16.11 6.23 -13.99
C TRP A 454 -16.67 4.90 -14.54
N ILE A 455 -15.80 3.99 -15.02
CA ILE A 455 -16.20 2.67 -15.52
C ILE A 455 -16.85 1.83 -14.40
N ILE A 456 -16.21 1.79 -13.21
CA ILE A 456 -16.73 1.04 -12.07
C ILE A 456 -18.07 1.61 -11.61
N GLY A 457 -18.18 2.93 -11.55
CA GLY A 457 -19.42 3.63 -11.18
C GLY A 457 -20.58 3.29 -12.10
N ALA A 458 -20.34 3.24 -13.41
CA ALA A 458 -21.35 2.86 -14.42
C ALA A 458 -21.73 1.37 -14.32
N ALA A 459 -20.79 0.50 -13.95
CA ALA A 459 -21.00 -0.96 -13.94
C ALA A 459 -21.64 -1.49 -12.64
N VAL A 460 -21.18 -1.00 -11.47
CA VAL A 460 -21.55 -1.59 -10.18
C VAL A 460 -21.96 -0.57 -9.10
N GLY A 461 -21.90 0.73 -9.42
CA GLY A 461 -22.05 1.79 -8.44
C GLY A 461 -20.80 1.94 -7.55
N LEU A 462 -20.47 3.16 -7.14
CA LEU A 462 -19.29 3.42 -6.32
C LEU A 462 -19.60 3.42 -4.82
N ARG A 463 -20.75 3.99 -4.45
CA ARG A 463 -21.04 4.38 -3.07
C ARG A 463 -22.19 3.54 -2.51
N VAL A 464 -22.16 3.28 -1.22
CA VAL A 464 -23.28 2.75 -0.46
C VAL A 464 -24.38 3.79 -0.32
N SER A 465 -25.63 3.37 0.02
CA SER A 465 -26.72 4.31 0.27
C SER A 465 -26.48 5.15 1.55
N PRO A 466 -27.13 6.31 1.71
CA PRO A 466 -27.04 7.10 2.94
C PRO A 466 -27.45 6.31 4.19
N GLU A 467 -28.47 5.43 4.06
CA GLU A 467 -28.96 4.58 5.14
C GLU A 467 -27.93 3.51 5.54
N GLU A 468 -27.25 2.92 4.56
CA GLU A 468 -26.15 1.96 4.78
C GLU A 468 -24.95 2.65 5.43
N GLU A 469 -24.60 3.87 4.98
CA GLU A 469 -23.54 4.66 5.56
C GLU A 469 -23.83 5.04 7.01
N GLU A 470 -25.12 5.35 7.33
CA GLU A 470 -25.54 5.63 8.69
C GLU A 470 -25.53 4.36 9.55
N ARG A 471 -25.99 3.22 9.03
CA ARG A 471 -25.99 1.93 9.73
C ARG A 471 -24.58 1.49 10.11
N GLY A 472 -23.60 1.67 9.23
CA GLY A 472 -22.21 1.24 9.41
C GLY A 472 -21.85 0.08 8.52
N LEU A 473 -20.65 0.20 7.91
CA LEU A 473 -20.22 -0.70 6.85
C LEU A 473 -19.71 -2.05 7.34
N ASP A 474 -19.38 -2.19 8.61
CA ASP A 474 -18.99 -3.48 9.18
C ASP A 474 -20.12 -4.50 9.00
N PHE A 475 -21.31 -4.15 9.46
CA PHE A 475 -22.47 -5.00 9.31
C PHE A 475 -22.97 -5.08 7.86
N VAL A 476 -23.03 -3.96 7.16
CA VAL A 476 -23.59 -3.90 5.79
C VAL A 476 -22.76 -4.70 4.80
N ALA A 477 -21.43 -4.60 4.88
CA ALA A 477 -20.54 -5.22 3.90
C ALA A 477 -20.11 -6.65 4.30
N HIS A 478 -20.02 -6.94 5.60
CA HIS A 478 -19.41 -8.18 6.11
C HIS A 478 -20.32 -9.00 7.00
N GLY A 479 -21.45 -8.44 7.48
CA GLY A 479 -22.35 -9.13 8.44
C GLY A 479 -21.73 -9.32 9.83
N GLU A 480 -20.70 -8.55 10.16
CA GLU A 480 -19.92 -8.62 11.39
C GLU A 480 -19.92 -7.27 12.10
N GLU A 481 -19.64 -7.25 13.38
CA GLU A 481 -19.44 -6.05 14.19
C GLU A 481 -18.11 -6.15 14.94
N ALA A 482 -17.34 -5.04 14.97
CA ALA A 482 -16.04 -5.01 15.64
C ALA A 482 -16.13 -5.08 17.16
N TYR A 483 -17.23 -4.58 17.71
CA TYR A 483 -17.46 -4.48 19.15
C TYR A 483 -18.85 -4.98 19.51
N ASP A 484 -18.96 -5.64 20.66
CA ASP A 484 -20.24 -6.08 21.19
C ASP A 484 -21.13 -4.84 21.49
N PRO A 485 -22.31 -4.71 20.87
CA PRO A 485 -23.20 -3.58 21.12
C PRO A 485 -23.71 -3.53 22.58
N MET A 486 -23.60 -4.63 23.34
CA MET A 486 -24.00 -4.71 24.75
C MET A 486 -22.96 -4.11 25.71
N THR A 487 -21.74 -3.79 25.23
CA THR A 487 -20.62 -3.30 26.07
C THR A 487 -20.26 -1.85 25.85
N ASN A 488 -21.02 -1.11 25.03
CA ASN A 488 -20.82 0.31 24.74
C ASN A 488 -21.82 1.22 25.42
#